data_2224007b6ed5bf9e2cb5b5af968ba5a5
#
_entry.id   2224007b6ed5bf9e2cb5b5af968ba5a5
#
_cell.length_a   1.000
_cell.length_b   1.000
_cell.length_c   1.000
_cell.angle_alpha   90.00
_cell.angle_beta   90.00
_cell.angle_gamma   90.00
#
_symmetry.space_group_name_H-M   'P 1'
#
loop_
_entity.id
_entity.type
_entity.pdbx_description
1 polymer ?
#
loop_
_entity_poly.entity_id
_entity_poly.type
_entity_poly.pdbx_seq_one_letter_code
_entity_poly.pdbx_strand_id
1 'polypeptide(L)'
;LGLFMGLTGARLNVADALRVGLADMVIEADQSSALLERLQEERWSGETAADDNRLFRLLNQLEALDYRTLAPGHLEQHEQTIARLSAGDELPAIVEKLGNSQSTDSWWQECINTLKTGCPVTAWLIWHQIQKGQQMSLKDVFRMELAMAEECTRRPDLAEGIRALLVDKDRSPEWSYPSVAEV
;
A
#
# COMPACT_ATOMS: atom_id res chain seq x y z
N LEU A 1 -9.58 0.92 4.94
CA LEU A 1 -8.42 1.60 4.30
C LEU A 1 -7.62 0.65 3.41
N GLY A 2 -7.28 -0.57 3.87
CA GLY A 2 -6.44 -1.52 3.11
C GLY A 2 -6.96 -1.83 1.71
N LEU A 3 -8.26 -2.07 1.56
CA LEU A 3 -8.87 -2.32 0.25
C LEU A 3 -8.72 -1.12 -0.70
N PHE A 4 -9.00 0.09 -0.21
CA PHE A 4 -8.83 1.31 -1.00
C PHE A 4 -7.39 1.48 -1.47
N MET A 5 -6.42 1.36 -0.55
CA MET A 5 -5.00 1.47 -0.89
C MET A 5 -4.56 0.42 -1.91
N GLY A 6 -5.02 -0.84 -1.76
CA GLY A 6 -4.71 -1.90 -2.71
C GLY A 6 -5.29 -1.63 -4.10
N LEU A 7 -6.57 -1.23 -4.18
CA LEU A 7 -7.25 -0.98 -5.46
C LEU A 7 -6.73 0.25 -6.20
N THR A 8 -6.27 1.27 -5.49
CA THR A 8 -5.90 2.57 -6.07
C THR A 8 -4.39 2.79 -6.17
N GLY A 9 -3.57 1.95 -5.54
CA GLY A 9 -2.14 2.20 -5.42
C GLY A 9 -1.82 3.54 -4.77
N ALA A 10 -2.67 3.99 -3.82
CA ALA A 10 -2.59 5.30 -3.19
C ALA A 10 -1.19 5.58 -2.63
N ARG A 11 -0.62 6.72 -3.00
CA ARG A 11 0.64 7.18 -2.45
C ARG A 11 0.42 7.74 -1.05
N LEU A 12 1.18 7.23 -0.11
CA LEU A 12 1.12 7.65 1.29
C LEU A 12 2.22 8.67 1.56
N ASN A 13 1.89 9.71 2.32
CA ASN A 13 2.89 10.57 2.92
C ASN A 13 3.32 10.01 4.29
N VAL A 14 4.23 10.71 4.95
CA VAL A 14 4.76 10.28 6.27
C VAL A 14 3.66 10.15 7.31
N ALA A 15 2.73 11.11 7.37
CA ALA A 15 1.62 11.09 8.32
C ALA A 15 0.68 9.90 8.06
N ASP A 16 0.41 9.59 6.79
CA ASP A 16 -0.37 8.41 6.41
C ASP A 16 0.32 7.11 6.82
N ALA A 17 1.63 6.98 6.57
CA ALA A 17 2.39 5.77 6.89
C ALA A 17 2.39 5.48 8.41
N LEU A 18 2.59 6.51 9.23
CA LEU A 18 2.49 6.40 10.69
C LEU A 18 1.07 6.02 11.12
N ARG A 19 0.05 6.67 10.54
CA ARG A 19 -1.36 6.43 10.90
C ARG A 19 -1.81 5.00 10.64
N VAL A 20 -1.38 4.40 9.54
CA VAL A 20 -1.78 3.03 9.18
C VAL A 20 -0.82 1.96 9.71
N GLY A 21 0.21 2.34 10.47
CA GLY A 21 1.17 1.41 11.06
C GLY A 21 2.14 0.77 10.06
N LEU A 22 2.38 1.43 8.93
CA LEU A 22 3.43 1.03 7.98
C LEU A 22 4.81 1.58 8.35
N ALA A 23 4.83 2.58 9.21
CA ALA A 23 6.03 3.10 9.84
C ALA A 23 5.76 3.33 11.32
N ASP A 24 6.73 3.04 12.18
CA ASP A 24 6.65 3.25 13.62
C ASP A 24 7.28 4.58 14.02
N MET A 25 8.28 5.02 13.27
CA MET A 25 9.05 6.23 13.56
C MET A 25 9.54 6.90 12.28
N VAL A 26 9.92 8.16 12.41
CA VAL A 26 10.42 8.98 11.30
C VAL A 26 11.76 9.60 11.71
N ILE A 27 12.72 9.50 10.81
CA ILE A 27 14.01 10.18 10.94
C ILE A 27 14.24 11.08 9.73
N GLU A 28 15.05 12.11 9.88
CA GLU A 28 15.51 12.92 8.75
C GLU A 28 16.39 12.08 7.81
N ALA A 29 16.30 12.34 6.50
CA ALA A 29 16.99 11.55 5.50
C ALA A 29 18.52 11.61 5.66
N ASP A 30 19.06 12.72 6.14
CA ASP A 30 20.50 12.91 6.40
C ASP A 30 21.00 12.14 7.62
N GLN A 31 20.10 11.67 8.49
CA GLN A 31 20.43 10.87 9.69
C GLN A 31 20.54 9.36 9.40
N SER A 32 20.22 8.92 8.20
CA SER A 32 20.22 7.48 7.86
C SER A 32 21.60 6.82 8.06
N SER A 33 22.69 7.51 7.71
CA SER A 33 24.05 7.00 7.94
C SER A 33 24.38 6.90 9.42
N ALA A 34 24.02 7.93 10.20
CA ALA A 34 24.22 7.94 11.65
C ALA A 34 23.39 6.83 12.34
N LEU A 35 22.20 6.53 11.85
CA LEU A 35 21.42 5.40 12.34
C LEU A 35 22.15 4.07 12.12
N LEU A 36 22.66 3.83 10.90
CA LEU A 36 23.37 2.58 10.57
C LEU A 36 24.62 2.40 11.43
N GLU A 37 25.41 3.46 11.62
CA GLU A 37 26.59 3.44 12.49
C GLU A 37 26.21 3.07 13.93
N ARG A 38 25.21 3.72 14.51
CA ARG A 38 24.74 3.43 15.87
C ARG A 38 24.19 2.01 16.02
N LEU A 39 23.46 1.51 15.03
CA LEU A 39 22.97 0.13 15.04
C LEU A 39 24.12 -0.89 15.04
N GLN A 40 25.22 -0.60 14.33
CA GLN A 40 26.41 -1.45 14.27
C GLN A 40 27.23 -1.39 15.56
N GLU A 41 27.28 -0.25 16.22
CA GLU A 41 28.03 -0.03 17.48
C GLU A 41 27.27 -0.54 18.72
N GLU A 42 25.94 -0.70 18.61
CA GLU A 42 25.10 -1.12 19.74
C GLU A 42 25.42 -2.57 20.16
N ARG A 43 25.45 -2.77 21.47
CA ARG A 43 25.68 -4.10 22.08
C ARG A 43 24.36 -4.80 22.28
N TRP A 44 23.97 -5.60 21.31
CA TRP A 44 22.76 -6.41 21.36
C TRP A 44 22.92 -7.57 22.35
N SER A 45 21.89 -7.83 23.16
CA SER A 45 21.93 -8.90 24.18
C SER A 45 21.49 -10.26 23.64
N GLY A 46 20.75 -10.28 22.55
CA GLY A 46 20.03 -11.46 22.05
C GLY A 46 18.70 -11.73 22.76
N GLU A 47 18.35 -10.92 23.76
CA GLU A 47 17.05 -10.94 24.44
C GLU A 47 16.11 -9.93 23.76
N THR A 48 15.01 -10.40 23.13
CA THR A 48 14.11 -9.59 22.33
C THR A 48 13.62 -8.34 23.06
N ALA A 49 13.07 -8.49 24.26
CA ALA A 49 12.51 -7.35 25.00
C ALA A 49 13.56 -6.32 25.40
N ALA A 50 14.79 -6.75 25.71
CA ALA A 50 15.88 -5.84 26.04
C ALA A 50 16.41 -5.12 24.80
N ASP A 51 16.49 -5.82 23.68
CA ASP A 51 16.98 -5.28 22.43
C ASP A 51 15.96 -4.35 21.77
N ASP A 52 14.66 -4.64 21.85
CA ASP A 52 13.58 -3.74 21.45
C ASP A 52 13.63 -2.41 22.22
N ASN A 53 13.85 -2.47 23.53
CA ASN A 53 14.03 -1.27 24.35
C ASN A 53 15.29 -0.46 24.01
N ARG A 54 16.37 -1.12 23.58
CA ARG A 54 17.59 -0.44 23.11
C ARG A 54 17.35 0.24 21.78
N LEU A 55 16.76 -0.50 20.83
CA LEU A 55 16.37 0.03 19.53
C LEU A 55 15.47 1.24 19.66
N PHE A 56 14.40 1.15 20.47
CA PHE A 56 13.49 2.27 20.73
C PHE A 56 14.23 3.51 21.26
N ARG A 57 15.13 3.35 22.26
CA ARG A 57 15.92 4.46 22.79
C ARG A 57 16.87 5.06 21.76
N LEU A 58 17.51 4.23 20.94
CA LEU A 58 18.41 4.66 19.89
C LEU A 58 17.66 5.48 18.84
N LEU A 59 16.49 5.00 18.38
CA LEU A 59 15.65 5.68 17.43
C LEU A 59 15.13 7.03 17.98
N ASN A 60 14.64 7.06 19.21
CA ASN A 60 14.19 8.30 19.85
C ASN A 60 15.28 9.39 19.96
N GLN A 61 16.55 9.01 20.03
CA GLN A 61 17.66 9.98 20.04
C GLN A 61 17.92 10.59 18.65
N LEU A 62 17.48 9.93 17.59
CA LEU A 62 17.59 10.39 16.21
C LEU A 62 16.31 11.08 15.72
N GLU A 63 15.22 10.90 16.44
CA GLU A 63 13.95 11.51 16.10
C GLU A 63 14.01 13.02 16.33
N ALA A 64 14.30 13.75 15.26
CA ALA A 64 14.37 15.21 15.27
C ALA A 64 13.10 15.87 14.75
N LEU A 65 12.10 15.09 14.30
CA LEU A 65 10.89 15.61 13.69
C LEU A 65 9.85 15.99 14.75
N ASP A 66 9.45 17.25 14.75
CA ASP A 66 8.19 17.64 15.38
C ASP A 66 7.05 17.14 14.49
N TYR A 67 6.37 16.07 14.88
CA TYR A 67 5.22 15.51 14.16
C TYR A 67 4.15 16.53 13.80
N ARG A 68 4.07 17.65 14.55
CA ARG A 68 3.17 18.78 14.28
C ARG A 68 3.53 19.55 13.01
N THR A 69 4.74 19.39 12.51
CA THR A 69 5.20 20.04 11.26
C THR A 69 4.97 19.18 10.03
N LEU A 70 4.56 17.92 10.19
CA LEU A 70 4.24 17.04 9.08
C LEU A 70 3.02 17.56 8.31
N ALA A 71 3.08 17.43 6.98
CA ALA A 71 1.89 17.66 6.16
C ALA A 71 0.75 16.73 6.60
N PRO A 72 -0.50 17.20 6.64
CA PRO A 72 -1.65 16.36 6.98
C PRO A 72 -1.71 15.12 6.09
N GLY A 73 -2.10 13.99 6.68
CA GLY A 73 -2.28 12.75 5.94
C GLY A 73 -3.45 12.83 4.95
N HIS A 74 -3.26 12.32 3.76
CA HIS A 74 -4.32 12.21 2.76
C HIS A 74 -5.42 11.24 3.20
N LEU A 75 -5.01 10.11 3.80
CA LEU A 75 -5.96 9.12 4.30
C LEU A 75 -6.84 9.69 5.41
N GLU A 76 -6.29 10.53 6.29
CA GLU A 76 -7.05 11.18 7.35
C GLU A 76 -8.10 12.13 6.79
N GLN A 77 -7.74 12.92 5.79
CA GLN A 77 -8.65 13.87 5.15
C GLN A 77 -9.81 13.17 4.45
N HIS A 78 -9.60 11.98 3.93
CA HIS A 78 -10.58 11.22 3.14
C HIS A 78 -11.16 9.99 3.86
N GLU A 79 -10.81 9.75 5.13
CA GLU A 79 -11.14 8.52 5.85
C GLU A 79 -12.63 8.16 5.80
N GLN A 80 -13.50 9.10 6.10
CA GLN A 80 -14.94 8.86 6.09
C GLN A 80 -15.48 8.55 4.69
N THR A 81 -14.94 9.22 3.68
CA THR A 81 -15.30 9.00 2.28
C THR A 81 -14.83 7.62 1.83
N ILE A 82 -13.57 7.26 2.14
CA ILE A 82 -13.02 5.94 1.85
C ILE A 82 -13.86 4.86 2.53
N ALA A 83 -14.13 4.99 3.83
CA ALA A 83 -14.91 4.01 4.56
C ALA A 83 -16.31 3.81 3.94
N ARG A 84 -17.01 4.89 3.60
CA ARG A 84 -18.34 4.86 3.00
C ARG A 84 -18.33 4.23 1.61
N LEU A 85 -17.37 4.60 0.74
CA LEU A 85 -17.32 4.13 -0.64
C LEU A 85 -16.77 2.70 -0.76
N SER A 86 -15.88 2.30 0.15
CA SER A 86 -15.32 0.95 0.19
C SER A 86 -16.19 -0.04 0.99
N ALA A 87 -17.33 0.41 1.52
CA ALA A 87 -18.26 -0.46 2.23
C ALA A 87 -19.09 -1.29 1.24
N GLY A 88 -19.14 -2.60 1.50
CA GLY A 88 -19.92 -3.56 0.70
C GLY A 88 -19.23 -4.92 0.65
N ASP A 89 -19.95 -5.89 0.09
CA ASP A 89 -19.57 -7.30 -0.04
C ASP A 89 -19.37 -7.73 -1.49
N GLU A 90 -19.55 -6.80 -2.44
CA GLU A 90 -19.36 -7.04 -3.87
C GLU A 90 -18.34 -6.06 -4.47
N LEU A 91 -17.25 -6.58 -4.98
CA LEU A 91 -16.17 -5.78 -5.54
C LEU A 91 -16.61 -4.88 -6.70
N PRO A 92 -17.40 -5.34 -7.71
CA PRO A 92 -17.83 -4.46 -8.80
C PRO A 92 -18.58 -3.22 -8.32
N ALA A 93 -19.48 -3.38 -7.34
CA ALA A 93 -20.23 -2.27 -6.77
C ALA A 93 -19.33 -1.27 -6.01
N ILE A 94 -18.30 -1.76 -5.32
CA ILE A 94 -17.31 -0.90 -4.66
C ILE A 94 -16.50 -0.11 -5.69
N VAL A 95 -16.00 -0.79 -6.72
CA VAL A 95 -15.22 -0.16 -7.79
C VAL A 95 -16.05 0.90 -8.53
N GLU A 96 -17.32 0.63 -8.80
CA GLU A 96 -18.24 1.58 -9.41
C GLU A 96 -18.45 2.82 -8.52
N LYS A 97 -18.73 2.64 -7.23
CA LYS A 97 -18.90 3.76 -6.27
C LYS A 97 -17.64 4.63 -6.19
N LEU A 98 -16.47 4.02 -6.10
CA LEU A 98 -15.20 4.71 -6.08
C LEU A 98 -14.96 5.45 -7.40
N GLY A 99 -15.14 4.75 -8.53
CA GLY A 99 -14.92 5.29 -9.87
C GLY A 99 -15.82 6.47 -10.22
N ASN A 100 -17.04 6.51 -9.68
CA ASN A 100 -18.00 7.59 -9.87
C ASN A 100 -17.84 8.74 -8.86
N SER A 101 -16.93 8.59 -7.88
CA SER A 101 -16.67 9.64 -6.91
C SER A 101 -15.98 10.83 -7.56
N GLN A 102 -16.35 12.03 -7.12
CA GLN A 102 -15.74 13.27 -7.59
C GLN A 102 -15.09 14.01 -6.44
N SER A 103 -13.92 14.59 -6.72
CA SER A 103 -13.19 15.45 -5.80
C SER A 103 -12.35 16.44 -6.59
N THR A 104 -12.11 17.60 -6.01
CA THR A 104 -11.12 18.58 -6.52
C THR A 104 -9.72 18.31 -6.01
N ASP A 105 -9.56 17.39 -5.08
CA ASP A 105 -8.27 16.96 -4.51
C ASP A 105 -7.48 16.15 -5.54
N SER A 106 -6.26 16.59 -5.85
CA SER A 106 -5.40 15.95 -6.86
C SER A 106 -4.97 14.54 -6.47
N TRP A 107 -4.71 14.29 -5.19
CA TRP A 107 -4.39 12.96 -4.69
C TRP A 107 -5.56 11.99 -4.88
N TRP A 108 -6.77 12.42 -4.55
CA TRP A 108 -7.98 11.62 -4.79
C TRP A 108 -8.18 11.32 -6.27
N GLN A 109 -8.01 12.33 -7.13
CA GLN A 109 -8.12 12.16 -8.58
C GLN A 109 -7.10 11.16 -9.12
N GLU A 110 -5.85 11.20 -8.64
CA GLU A 110 -4.81 10.23 -9.01
C GLU A 110 -5.20 8.82 -8.58
N CYS A 111 -5.69 8.64 -7.35
CA CYS A 111 -6.20 7.36 -6.84
C CYS A 111 -7.30 6.78 -7.73
N ILE A 112 -8.29 7.60 -8.07
CA ILE A 112 -9.42 7.15 -8.89
C ILE A 112 -9.01 6.89 -10.34
N ASN A 113 -8.07 7.67 -10.88
CA ASN A 113 -7.51 7.39 -12.21
C ASN A 113 -6.78 6.05 -12.23
N THR A 114 -5.94 5.76 -11.24
CA THR A 114 -5.25 4.47 -11.11
C THR A 114 -6.23 3.31 -11.02
N LEU A 115 -7.30 3.45 -10.22
CA LEU A 115 -8.37 2.45 -10.14
C LEU A 115 -9.01 2.18 -11.51
N LYS A 116 -9.31 3.23 -12.28
CA LYS A 116 -9.98 3.11 -13.59
C LYS A 116 -9.10 2.50 -14.67
N THR A 117 -7.80 2.74 -14.62
CA THR A 117 -6.84 2.26 -15.63
C THR A 117 -6.14 0.96 -15.21
N GLY A 118 -6.33 0.54 -13.97
CA GLY A 118 -5.74 -0.65 -13.39
C GLY A 118 -6.31 -1.95 -13.98
N CYS A 119 -5.55 -3.05 -13.83
CA CYS A 119 -5.96 -4.37 -14.30
C CYS A 119 -7.16 -4.91 -13.51
N PRO A 120 -8.29 -5.25 -14.16
CA PRO A 120 -9.47 -5.79 -13.49
C PRO A 120 -9.21 -7.09 -12.73
N VAL A 121 -8.38 -7.99 -13.27
CA VAL A 121 -7.99 -9.23 -12.60
C VAL A 121 -7.21 -8.94 -11.31
N THR A 122 -6.31 -7.96 -11.34
CA THR A 122 -5.56 -7.55 -10.14
C THR A 122 -6.50 -7.01 -9.04
N ALA A 123 -7.54 -6.29 -9.39
CA ALA A 123 -8.53 -5.83 -8.41
C ALA A 123 -9.21 -7.01 -7.69
N TRP A 124 -9.57 -8.08 -8.42
CA TRP A 124 -10.11 -9.31 -7.83
C TRP A 124 -9.10 -10.05 -6.96
N LEU A 125 -7.83 -10.10 -7.37
CA LEU A 125 -6.77 -10.72 -6.56
C LEU A 125 -6.60 -9.98 -5.23
N ILE A 126 -6.56 -8.65 -5.25
CA ILE A 126 -6.48 -7.79 -4.05
C ILE A 126 -7.69 -8.05 -3.14
N TRP A 127 -8.89 -8.06 -3.70
CA TRP A 127 -10.11 -8.34 -2.96
C TRP A 127 -10.03 -9.67 -2.21
N HIS A 128 -9.69 -10.75 -2.93
CA HIS A 128 -9.60 -12.08 -2.33
C HIS A 128 -8.46 -12.21 -1.32
N GLN A 129 -7.31 -11.56 -1.57
CA GLN A 129 -6.21 -11.53 -0.59
C GLN A 129 -6.64 -10.89 0.73
N ILE A 130 -7.31 -9.75 0.67
CA ILE A 130 -7.77 -9.04 1.87
C ILE A 130 -8.81 -9.89 2.63
N GLN A 131 -9.77 -10.49 1.93
CA GLN A 131 -10.79 -11.31 2.55
C GLN A 131 -10.21 -12.57 3.24
N LYS A 132 -9.31 -13.26 2.56
CA LYS A 132 -8.71 -14.50 3.08
C LYS A 132 -7.60 -14.24 4.10
N GLY A 133 -6.78 -13.23 3.84
CA GLY A 133 -5.57 -12.93 4.63
C GLY A 133 -5.86 -12.61 6.09
N GLN A 134 -7.04 -12.04 6.40
CA GLN A 134 -7.45 -11.72 7.78
C GLN A 134 -7.51 -12.95 8.71
N GLN A 135 -7.64 -14.14 8.16
CA GLN A 135 -7.79 -15.39 8.92
C GLN A 135 -6.60 -16.34 8.75
N MET A 136 -5.55 -15.90 8.04
CA MET A 136 -4.40 -16.73 7.71
C MET A 136 -3.20 -16.39 8.58
N SER A 137 -2.34 -17.39 8.83
CA SER A 137 -1.01 -17.11 9.36
C SER A 137 -0.15 -16.38 8.33
N LEU A 138 0.85 -15.62 8.77
CA LEU A 138 1.80 -14.95 7.85
C LEU A 138 2.45 -15.96 6.87
N LYS A 139 2.77 -17.14 7.35
CA LYS A 139 3.32 -18.23 6.52
C LYS A 139 2.35 -18.63 5.40
N ASP A 140 1.07 -18.72 5.69
CA ASP A 140 0.06 -19.12 4.70
C ASP A 140 -0.28 -17.99 3.74
N VAL A 141 -0.20 -16.72 4.20
CA VAL A 141 -0.27 -15.54 3.32
C VAL A 141 0.85 -15.60 2.28
N PHE A 142 2.12 -15.81 2.68
CA PHE A 142 3.23 -15.93 1.72
C PHE A 142 3.07 -17.10 0.75
N ARG A 143 2.51 -18.23 1.19
CA ARG A 143 2.21 -19.35 0.29
C ARG A 143 1.13 -19.01 -0.73
N MET A 144 0.08 -18.32 -0.30
CA MET A 144 -0.97 -17.83 -1.19
C MET A 144 -0.41 -16.85 -2.21
N GLU A 145 0.40 -15.88 -1.76
CA GLU A 145 1.02 -14.88 -2.64
C GLU A 145 1.97 -15.51 -3.66
N LEU A 146 2.74 -16.53 -3.26
CA LEU A 146 3.60 -17.25 -4.19
C LEU A 146 2.77 -17.93 -5.29
N ALA A 147 1.69 -18.61 -4.93
CA ALA A 147 0.81 -19.26 -5.92
C ALA A 147 0.14 -18.22 -6.85
N MET A 148 -0.27 -17.08 -6.30
CA MET A 148 -0.82 -15.98 -7.11
C MET A 148 0.22 -15.40 -8.06
N ALA A 149 1.45 -15.14 -7.58
CA ALA A 149 2.53 -14.62 -8.41
C ALA A 149 2.88 -15.60 -9.55
N GLU A 150 2.97 -16.91 -9.24
CA GLU A 150 3.21 -17.95 -10.24
C GLU A 150 2.11 -17.97 -11.32
N GLU A 151 0.84 -17.87 -10.93
CA GLU A 151 -0.26 -17.83 -11.89
C GLU A 151 -0.27 -16.53 -12.70
N CYS A 152 0.01 -15.39 -12.10
CA CYS A 152 0.12 -14.11 -12.80
C CYS A 152 1.20 -14.15 -13.90
N THR A 153 2.33 -14.84 -13.67
CA THR A 153 3.37 -14.98 -14.70
C THR A 153 2.94 -15.80 -15.93
N ARG A 154 1.90 -16.62 -15.78
CA ARG A 154 1.33 -17.43 -16.87
C ARG A 154 0.22 -16.71 -17.64
N ARG A 155 -0.28 -15.60 -17.11
CA ARG A 155 -1.39 -14.82 -17.68
C ARG A 155 -0.86 -13.63 -18.49
N PRO A 156 -1.60 -13.20 -19.53
CA PRO A 156 -1.13 -12.14 -20.41
C PRO A 156 -1.06 -10.76 -19.72
N ASP A 157 -1.92 -10.48 -18.74
CA ASP A 157 -2.04 -9.16 -18.14
C ASP A 157 -0.76 -8.67 -17.46
N LEU A 158 0.04 -9.55 -16.85
CA LEU A 158 1.33 -9.16 -16.27
C LEU A 158 2.31 -8.68 -17.35
N ALA A 159 2.41 -9.44 -18.45
CA ALA A 159 3.28 -9.07 -19.58
C ALA A 159 2.81 -7.78 -20.24
N GLU A 160 1.49 -7.60 -20.39
CA GLU A 160 0.89 -6.39 -20.94
C GLU A 160 1.14 -5.16 -20.07
N GLY A 161 0.97 -5.29 -18.75
CA GLY A 161 1.28 -4.20 -17.83
C GLY A 161 2.75 -3.79 -17.88
N ILE A 162 3.66 -4.76 -18.00
CA ILE A 162 5.10 -4.50 -18.17
C ILE A 162 5.36 -3.81 -19.52
N ARG A 163 4.76 -4.27 -20.61
CA ARG A 163 4.87 -3.64 -21.93
C ARG A 163 4.47 -2.17 -21.86
N ALA A 164 3.25 -1.91 -21.42
CA ALA A 164 2.68 -0.57 -21.40
C ALA A 164 3.44 0.41 -20.50
N LEU A 165 3.98 -0.06 -19.37
CA LEU A 165 4.63 0.82 -18.40
C LEU A 165 6.14 0.96 -18.60
N LEU A 166 6.85 -0.12 -18.96
CA LEU A 166 8.31 -0.17 -18.92
C LEU A 166 8.94 -0.29 -20.32
N VAL A 167 8.31 -1.00 -21.26
CA VAL A 167 8.86 -1.25 -22.58
C VAL A 167 8.44 -0.13 -23.54
N ASP A 168 7.15 -0.07 -23.88
CA ASP A 168 6.62 0.91 -24.83
C ASP A 168 6.37 2.29 -24.19
N LYS A 169 6.11 2.28 -22.88
CA LYS A 169 5.84 3.47 -22.05
C LYS A 169 4.66 4.31 -22.54
N ASP A 170 3.74 3.67 -23.27
CA ASP A 170 2.51 4.30 -23.79
C ASP A 170 1.45 4.50 -22.70
N ARG A 171 1.57 3.77 -21.57
CA ARG A 171 0.62 3.77 -20.45
C ARG A 171 -0.81 3.43 -20.86
N SER A 172 -0.97 2.65 -21.93
CA SER A 172 -2.24 2.21 -22.49
C SER A 172 -2.30 0.68 -22.54
N PRO A 173 -2.43 0.00 -21.39
CA PRO A 173 -2.50 -1.44 -21.36
C PRO A 173 -3.83 -1.94 -21.94
N GLU A 174 -3.78 -3.04 -22.68
CA GLU A 174 -4.92 -3.78 -23.20
C GLU A 174 -5.18 -4.98 -22.30
N TRP A 175 -5.95 -4.80 -21.24
CA TRP A 175 -6.26 -5.85 -20.27
C TRP A 175 -7.15 -6.93 -20.86
N SER A 176 -7.02 -8.17 -20.35
CA SER A 176 -7.84 -9.32 -20.77
C SER A 176 -9.34 -9.12 -20.56
N TYR A 177 -9.71 -8.28 -19.60
CA TYR A 177 -11.10 -7.94 -19.31
C TYR A 177 -11.26 -6.42 -19.29
N PRO A 178 -12.36 -5.90 -19.86
CA PRO A 178 -12.58 -4.45 -19.95
C PRO A 178 -13.02 -3.82 -18.61
N SER A 179 -13.54 -4.64 -17.69
CA SER A 179 -14.00 -4.15 -16.38
C SER A 179 -13.94 -5.24 -15.30
N VAL A 180 -13.98 -4.81 -14.05
CA VAL A 180 -14.03 -5.73 -12.88
C VAL A 180 -15.33 -6.56 -12.86
N ALA A 181 -16.40 -6.07 -13.47
CA ALA A 181 -17.67 -6.79 -13.54
C ALA A 181 -17.65 -7.96 -14.57
N GLU A 182 -16.65 -8.01 -15.42
CA GLU A 182 -16.54 -9.00 -16.49
C GLU A 182 -15.48 -10.08 -16.21
N VAL A 183 -14.73 -9.98 -15.11
CA VAL A 183 -13.84 -11.01 -14.61
C VAL A 183 -14.66 -12.09 -13.91
#